data_58c5adedbf48f97fd71130f295410adb
#
_entry.id   58c5adedbf48f97fd71130f295410adb
#
_cell.length_a   1.000
_cell.length_b   1.000
_cell.length_c   1.000
_cell.angle_alpha   90.00
_cell.angle_beta   90.00
_cell.angle_gamma   90.00
#
_symmetry.space_group_name_H-M   'P 1'
#
loop_
_entity.id
_entity.type
_entity.pdbx_description
1 polymer ?
#
loop_
_entity_poly.entity_id
_entity_poly.type
_entity_poly.pdbx_seq_one_letter_code
_entity_poly.pdbx_strand_id
1 'polypeptide(L)'
;MPTYRGGRHEHGQNFLTDPSTIATITRLVAATDGPIIEIGPGDGALTTPLAQLGRPVTAVEIDTRLAQRLTQRLPSHVEVVADDFLTYRLPTSAHVLVGNLPFHQTTAILRRILHSPAWTDAIVLVQWEVARRRAGVGGATMMTAQWAPWFEFTLHSRVPARAFTPRPGVDGGILTIHRREHPLLSPTRRRQFHALVHRVYTGPGRGLAQILARTT
;
A
#
# COMPACT_ATOMS: atom_id res chain seq x y z
N MET A 1 25.27 11.10 -25.33
CA MET A 1 24.54 11.07 -24.06
C MET A 1 23.19 11.76 -24.32
N PRO A 2 22.06 11.06 -24.37
CA PRO A 2 20.75 11.73 -24.48
C PRO A 2 20.40 12.33 -23.13
N THR A 3 20.25 13.65 -23.08
CA THR A 3 19.72 14.39 -21.93
C THR A 3 18.22 14.11 -21.84
N TYR A 4 17.84 13.33 -20.88
CA TYR A 4 16.44 13.01 -20.56
C TYR A 4 15.74 14.29 -20.02
N ARG A 5 14.83 14.84 -20.80
CA ARG A 5 13.97 15.96 -20.38
C ARG A 5 12.72 15.38 -19.75
N GLY A 6 12.69 15.30 -18.41
CA GLY A 6 11.54 14.85 -17.63
C GLY A 6 10.27 15.67 -17.92
N GLY A 7 9.27 15.01 -18.49
CA GLY A 7 7.92 15.55 -18.70
C GLY A 7 6.99 15.20 -17.54
N ARG A 8 5.91 15.97 -17.36
CA ARG A 8 4.88 15.84 -16.27
C ARG A 8 4.21 14.46 -16.13
N HIS A 9 4.56 13.47 -16.93
CA HIS A 9 3.93 12.13 -16.99
C HIS A 9 4.88 10.96 -16.75
N GLU A 10 6.12 11.21 -16.33
CA GLU A 10 7.16 10.16 -16.26
C GLU A 10 6.91 9.08 -15.20
N HIS A 11 6.10 9.36 -14.18
CA HIS A 11 5.82 8.41 -13.10
C HIS A 11 4.40 7.82 -13.14
N GLY A 12 3.60 8.07 -14.19
CA GLY A 12 2.24 7.54 -14.30
C GLY A 12 1.36 7.91 -13.09
N GLN A 13 1.57 9.09 -12.50
CA GLN A 13 0.89 9.55 -11.30
C GLN A 13 -0.55 9.97 -11.62
N ASN A 14 -1.50 9.42 -10.88
CA ASN A 14 -2.90 9.86 -10.86
C ASN A 14 -3.16 10.50 -9.51
N PHE A 15 -3.20 11.83 -9.45
CA PHE A 15 -3.40 12.56 -8.20
C PHE A 15 -4.85 12.41 -7.74
N LEU A 16 -5.05 12.04 -6.49
CA LEU A 16 -6.37 11.96 -5.89
C LEU A 16 -6.93 13.36 -5.66
N THR A 17 -8.14 13.63 -6.17
CA THR A 17 -8.77 14.96 -6.08
C THR A 17 -10.17 14.90 -5.47
N ASP A 18 -10.72 13.70 -5.23
CA ASP A 18 -12.08 13.54 -4.67
C ASP A 18 -12.09 13.70 -3.14
N PRO A 19 -12.77 14.75 -2.61
CA PRO A 19 -12.77 15.01 -1.17
C PRO A 19 -13.38 13.88 -0.34
N SER A 20 -14.36 13.14 -0.87
CA SER A 20 -15.03 12.07 -0.14
C SER A 20 -14.10 10.87 0.06
N THR A 21 -13.30 10.56 -0.94
CA THR A 21 -12.26 9.51 -0.88
C THR A 21 -11.15 9.91 0.08
N ILE A 22 -10.68 11.16 0.01
CA ILE A 22 -9.66 11.72 0.93
C ILE A 22 -10.16 11.62 2.38
N ALA A 23 -11.38 12.06 2.65
CA ALA A 23 -11.99 11.99 3.99
C ALA A 23 -12.14 10.54 4.48
N THR A 24 -12.46 9.60 3.60
CA THR A 24 -12.57 8.18 3.94
C THR A 24 -11.22 7.60 4.34
N ILE A 25 -10.16 7.86 3.56
CA ILE A 25 -8.79 7.40 3.89
C ILE A 25 -8.32 8.04 5.20
N THR A 26 -8.51 9.35 5.36
CA THR A 26 -8.13 10.08 6.59
C THR A 26 -8.82 9.49 7.82
N ARG A 27 -10.12 9.19 7.73
CA ARG A 27 -10.88 8.55 8.83
C ARG A 27 -10.36 7.15 9.17
N LEU A 28 -10.00 6.34 8.16
CA LEU A 28 -9.39 5.03 8.38
C LEU A 28 -8.05 5.15 9.10
N VAL A 29 -7.22 6.12 8.72
CA VAL A 29 -5.95 6.41 9.42
C VAL A 29 -6.20 6.94 10.83
N ALA A 30 -7.20 7.80 11.04
CA ALA A 30 -7.57 8.32 12.36
C ALA A 30 -8.01 7.23 13.34
N ALA A 31 -8.50 6.09 12.85
CA ALA A 31 -8.87 4.93 13.66
C ALA A 31 -7.67 4.03 14.04
N THR A 32 -6.45 4.40 13.68
CA THR A 32 -5.20 3.71 14.01
C THR A 32 -4.35 4.55 14.94
N ASP A 33 -3.27 3.97 15.48
CA ASP A 33 -2.35 4.64 16.41
C ASP A 33 -0.92 4.74 15.85
N GLY A 34 -0.12 5.64 16.44
CA GLY A 34 1.31 5.81 16.17
C GLY A 34 1.63 6.77 15.01
N PRO A 35 2.92 6.94 14.67
CA PRO A 35 3.38 7.77 13.56
C PRO A 35 2.84 7.30 12.22
N ILE A 36 2.67 8.23 11.29
CA ILE A 36 2.15 7.99 9.94
C ILE A 36 3.29 8.12 8.93
N ILE A 37 3.41 7.16 8.02
CA ILE A 37 4.30 7.24 6.86
C ILE A 37 3.44 7.23 5.60
N GLU A 38 3.46 8.32 4.86
CA GLU A 38 2.77 8.44 3.60
C GLU A 38 3.69 8.07 2.43
N ILE A 39 3.18 7.21 1.55
CA ILE A 39 3.87 6.70 0.38
C ILE A 39 3.41 7.49 -0.85
N GLY A 40 4.31 8.28 -1.45
CA GLY A 40 4.02 9.07 -2.64
C GLY A 40 2.95 10.14 -2.39
N PRO A 41 3.23 11.16 -1.55
CA PRO A 41 2.28 12.22 -1.23
C PRO A 41 1.82 13.03 -2.45
N GLY A 42 2.61 13.07 -3.52
CA GLY A 42 2.32 13.83 -4.72
C GLY A 42 2.08 15.31 -4.43
N ASP A 43 0.89 15.83 -4.75
CA ASP A 43 0.51 17.22 -4.45
C ASP A 43 0.04 17.44 -2.99
N GLY A 44 0.06 16.41 -2.13
CA GLY A 44 -0.27 16.53 -0.70
C GLY A 44 -1.75 16.39 -0.37
N ALA A 45 -2.53 15.77 -1.25
CA ALA A 45 -3.98 15.61 -1.07
C ALA A 45 -4.35 14.83 0.20
N LEU A 46 -3.56 13.82 0.56
CA LEU A 46 -3.70 13.09 1.82
C LEU A 46 -2.84 13.71 2.92
N THR A 47 -1.64 14.21 2.62
CA THR A 47 -0.71 14.76 3.60
C THR A 47 -1.35 15.87 4.43
N THR A 48 -2.07 16.79 3.78
CA THR A 48 -2.71 17.95 4.45
C THR A 48 -3.71 17.51 5.53
N PRO A 49 -4.72 16.66 5.27
CA PRO A 49 -5.60 16.20 6.34
C PRO A 49 -4.94 15.25 7.34
N LEU A 50 -3.93 14.47 6.92
CA LEU A 50 -3.16 13.62 7.84
C LEU A 50 -2.37 14.44 8.86
N ALA A 51 -1.81 15.58 8.45
CA ALA A 51 -1.13 16.53 9.35
C ALA A 51 -2.04 17.06 10.46
N GLN A 52 -3.36 17.14 10.21
CA GLN A 52 -4.33 17.62 11.20
C GLN A 52 -4.69 16.58 12.27
N LEU A 53 -4.24 15.32 12.13
CA LEU A 53 -4.49 14.28 13.12
C LEU A 53 -3.64 14.41 14.41
N GLY A 54 -2.73 15.40 14.48
CA GLY A 54 -1.89 15.65 15.65
C GLY A 54 -0.83 14.55 15.90
N ARG A 55 -0.51 13.77 14.89
CA ARG A 55 0.48 12.67 14.93
C ARG A 55 1.68 13.02 14.06
N PRO A 56 2.89 12.52 14.36
CA PRO A 56 4.03 12.65 13.44
C PRO A 56 3.70 12.08 12.06
N VAL A 57 3.97 12.83 11.01
CA VAL A 57 3.78 12.42 9.60
C VAL A 57 5.10 12.53 8.87
N THR A 58 5.55 11.43 8.27
CA THR A 58 6.68 11.42 7.33
C THR A 58 6.14 11.08 5.95
N ALA A 59 6.29 11.99 4.99
CA ALA A 59 5.85 11.84 3.61
C ALA A 59 7.06 11.51 2.71
N VAL A 60 7.08 10.31 2.12
CA VAL A 60 8.20 9.83 1.28
C VAL A 60 7.83 10.00 -0.19
N GLU A 61 8.52 10.92 -0.88
CA GLU A 61 8.24 11.29 -2.29
C GLU A 61 9.48 11.09 -3.15
N ILE A 62 9.32 10.34 -4.24
CA ILE A 62 10.42 10.07 -5.18
C ILE A 62 10.75 11.27 -6.07
N ASP A 63 9.76 12.11 -6.38
CA ASP A 63 9.99 13.34 -7.15
C ASP A 63 10.48 14.44 -6.22
N THR A 64 11.77 14.78 -6.35
CA THR A 64 12.43 15.82 -5.55
C THR A 64 11.78 17.19 -5.67
N ARG A 65 11.17 17.53 -6.83
CA ARG A 65 10.49 18.82 -7.04
C ARG A 65 9.16 18.86 -6.30
N LEU A 66 8.41 17.74 -6.30
CA LEU A 66 7.19 17.61 -5.50
C LEU A 66 7.52 17.67 -4.02
N ALA A 67 8.52 16.93 -3.56
CA ALA A 67 8.99 16.95 -2.17
C ALA A 67 9.33 18.37 -1.69
N GLN A 68 10.12 19.12 -2.47
CA GLN A 68 10.47 20.51 -2.15
C GLN A 68 9.25 21.43 -2.06
N ARG A 69 8.31 21.32 -2.99
CA ARG A 69 7.05 22.10 -2.96
C ARG A 69 6.19 21.79 -1.75
N LEU A 70 6.10 20.49 -1.38
CA LEU A 70 5.37 20.06 -0.19
C LEU A 70 5.98 20.59 1.10
N THR A 71 7.30 20.52 1.25
CA THR A 71 8.02 21.06 2.42
C THR A 71 7.72 22.55 2.65
N GLN A 72 7.55 23.34 1.58
CA GLN A 72 7.22 24.76 1.69
C GLN A 72 5.77 25.05 2.09
N ARG A 73 4.86 24.08 1.91
CA ARG A 73 3.41 24.26 2.10
C ARG A 73 2.88 23.60 3.36
N LEU A 74 3.58 22.61 3.87
CA LEU A 74 3.15 21.82 5.01
C LEU A 74 3.65 22.40 6.34
N PRO A 75 2.94 22.15 7.45
CA PRO A 75 3.41 22.53 8.78
C PRO A 75 4.74 21.87 9.12
N SER A 76 5.56 22.51 9.97
CA SER A 76 6.90 22.06 10.35
C SER A 76 6.95 20.69 11.06
N HIS A 77 5.84 20.20 11.56
CA HIS A 77 5.74 18.88 12.19
C HIS A 77 5.53 17.73 11.18
N VAL A 78 5.40 18.04 9.89
CA VAL A 78 5.37 17.07 8.80
C VAL A 78 6.75 17.00 8.16
N GLU A 79 7.38 15.85 8.23
CA GLU A 79 8.65 15.60 7.58
C GLU A 79 8.40 15.15 6.12
N VAL A 80 9.01 15.83 5.15
CA VAL A 80 8.98 15.41 3.75
C VAL A 80 10.36 14.91 3.36
N VAL A 81 10.43 13.65 2.95
CA VAL A 81 11.68 12.98 2.56
C VAL A 81 11.68 12.72 1.06
N ALA A 82 12.68 13.26 0.36
CA ALA A 82 12.87 13.00 -1.07
C ALA A 82 13.62 11.67 -1.24
N ASP A 83 12.89 10.54 -1.35
CA ASP A 83 13.46 9.20 -1.46
C ASP A 83 12.49 8.25 -2.18
N ASP A 84 13.00 7.13 -2.69
CA ASP A 84 12.18 6.02 -3.19
C ASP A 84 11.70 5.15 -2.03
N PHE A 85 10.37 5.06 -1.86
CA PHE A 85 9.78 4.20 -0.82
C PHE A 85 10.28 2.75 -0.90
N LEU A 86 10.63 2.23 -2.07
CA LEU A 86 11.14 0.87 -2.22
C LEU A 86 12.50 0.66 -1.53
N THR A 87 13.28 1.71 -1.32
CA THR A 87 14.60 1.69 -0.66
C THR A 87 14.61 2.45 0.66
N TYR A 88 13.63 3.32 0.92
CA TYR A 88 13.52 4.11 2.13
C TYR A 88 13.58 3.24 3.39
N ARG A 89 14.41 3.62 4.37
CA ARG A 89 14.56 2.89 5.63
C ARG A 89 13.39 3.17 6.57
N LEU A 90 12.42 2.25 6.60
CA LEU A 90 11.28 2.34 7.53
C LEU A 90 11.74 2.27 9.00
N PRO A 91 11.03 2.95 9.92
CA PRO A 91 11.26 2.86 11.35
C PRO A 91 11.12 1.43 11.88
N THR A 92 11.83 1.15 12.97
CA THR A 92 11.71 -0.10 13.72
C THR A 92 10.64 -0.05 14.81
N SER A 93 10.08 1.13 15.10
CA SER A 93 8.94 1.33 15.99
C SER A 93 7.60 1.15 15.23
N ALA A 94 6.54 0.89 15.98
CA ALA A 94 5.18 0.77 15.43
C ALA A 94 4.78 2.05 14.67
N HIS A 95 4.22 1.88 13.45
CA HIS A 95 3.82 2.99 12.58
C HIS A 95 2.73 2.53 11.61
N VAL A 96 2.05 3.49 11.01
CA VAL A 96 1.00 3.29 10.01
C VAL A 96 1.51 3.71 8.64
N LEU A 97 1.19 2.91 7.62
CA LEU A 97 1.48 3.21 6.22
C LEU A 97 0.21 3.68 5.52
N VAL A 98 0.29 4.74 4.74
CA VAL A 98 -0.83 5.23 3.95
C VAL A 98 -0.34 5.72 2.58
N GLY A 99 -1.18 5.63 1.53
CA GLY A 99 -0.82 6.23 0.25
C GLY A 99 -1.78 5.91 -0.88
N ASN A 100 -1.80 6.82 -1.85
CA ASN A 100 -2.37 6.59 -3.17
C ASN A 100 -1.26 6.00 -4.06
N LEU A 101 -1.20 4.67 -4.15
CA LEU A 101 -0.06 3.99 -4.76
C LEU A 101 -0.07 4.13 -6.30
N PRO A 102 1.08 4.40 -6.91
CA PRO A 102 1.19 4.42 -8.37
C PRO A 102 0.86 3.03 -8.93
N PHE A 103 -0.08 2.97 -9.88
CA PHE A 103 -0.66 1.71 -10.35
C PHE A 103 0.36 0.74 -10.92
N HIS A 104 1.40 1.25 -11.59
CA HIS A 104 2.47 0.44 -12.17
C HIS A 104 3.44 -0.14 -11.13
N GLN A 105 3.54 0.44 -9.93
CA GLN A 105 4.43 -0.01 -8.85
C GLN A 105 3.69 -0.72 -7.70
N THR A 106 2.36 -0.80 -7.74
CA THR A 106 1.54 -1.35 -6.66
C THR A 106 2.04 -2.69 -6.14
N THR A 107 2.42 -3.62 -7.03
CA THR A 107 2.88 -4.95 -6.61
C THR A 107 4.22 -4.90 -5.88
N ALA A 108 5.16 -4.07 -6.31
CA ALA A 108 6.46 -3.90 -5.67
C ALA A 108 6.28 -3.28 -4.27
N ILE A 109 5.49 -2.21 -4.17
CA ILE A 109 5.20 -1.53 -2.91
C ILE A 109 4.49 -2.47 -1.92
N LEU A 110 3.44 -3.20 -2.34
CA LEU A 110 2.76 -4.17 -1.48
C LEU A 110 3.70 -5.28 -1.00
N ARG A 111 4.57 -5.80 -1.86
CA ARG A 111 5.60 -6.76 -1.44
C ARG A 111 6.51 -6.19 -0.37
N ARG A 112 7.00 -4.96 -0.56
CA ARG A 112 7.84 -4.30 0.43
C ARG A 112 7.10 -4.12 1.75
N ILE A 113 5.87 -3.62 1.76
CA ILE A 113 5.04 -3.49 2.95
C ILE A 113 4.97 -4.83 3.70
N LEU A 114 4.55 -5.90 3.02
CA LEU A 114 4.34 -7.21 3.64
C LEU A 114 5.62 -7.84 4.22
N HIS A 115 6.80 -7.50 3.66
CA HIS A 115 8.08 -7.97 4.18
C HIS A 115 8.70 -7.05 5.24
N SER A 116 8.19 -5.83 5.39
CA SER A 116 8.72 -4.86 6.36
C SER A 116 8.23 -5.17 7.77
N PRO A 117 9.07 -5.00 8.80
CA PRO A 117 8.66 -5.14 10.18
C PRO A 117 7.92 -3.89 10.69
N ALA A 118 7.38 -4.00 11.89
CA ALA A 118 6.95 -2.90 12.77
C ALA A 118 5.74 -2.06 12.34
N TRP A 119 5.31 -2.01 11.07
CA TRP A 119 4.05 -1.35 10.74
C TRP A 119 2.85 -2.15 11.28
N THR A 120 1.80 -1.45 11.71
CA THR A 120 0.56 -2.05 12.26
C THR A 120 -0.53 -2.12 11.22
N ASP A 121 -0.73 -1.03 10.49
CA ASP A 121 -1.78 -0.85 9.50
C ASP A 121 -1.22 -0.26 8.22
N ALA A 122 -1.75 -0.69 7.09
CA ALA A 122 -1.50 -0.06 5.81
C ALA A 122 -2.82 0.25 5.12
N ILE A 123 -3.11 1.54 4.90
CA ILE A 123 -4.30 2.04 4.22
C ILE A 123 -3.89 2.53 2.84
N VAL A 124 -4.20 1.76 1.80
CA VAL A 124 -3.70 2.07 0.46
C VAL A 124 -4.82 2.14 -0.57
N LEU A 125 -4.70 3.12 -1.45
CA LEU A 125 -5.53 3.25 -2.64
C LEU A 125 -4.76 2.66 -3.82
N VAL A 126 -5.33 1.64 -4.44
CA VAL A 126 -4.72 0.87 -5.54
C VAL A 126 -5.76 0.66 -6.65
N GLN A 127 -5.41 0.05 -7.77
CA GLN A 127 -6.38 -0.35 -8.78
C GLN A 127 -7.48 -1.23 -8.18
N TRP A 128 -8.73 -1.05 -8.60
CA TRP A 128 -9.89 -1.79 -8.10
C TRP A 128 -9.69 -3.31 -8.12
N GLU A 129 -9.24 -3.86 -9.24
CA GLU A 129 -9.00 -5.30 -9.36
C GLU A 129 -7.89 -5.79 -8.43
N VAL A 130 -6.87 -4.97 -8.18
CA VAL A 130 -5.82 -5.29 -7.19
C VAL A 130 -6.41 -5.31 -5.78
N ALA A 131 -7.14 -4.26 -5.39
CA ALA A 131 -7.78 -4.18 -4.07
C ALA A 131 -8.70 -5.36 -3.82
N ARG A 132 -9.60 -5.65 -4.77
CA ARG A 132 -10.57 -6.74 -4.72
C ARG A 132 -9.89 -8.10 -4.55
N ARG A 133 -8.89 -8.38 -5.39
CA ARG A 133 -8.16 -9.66 -5.35
C ARG A 133 -7.29 -9.81 -4.09
N ARG A 134 -6.72 -8.73 -3.58
CA ARG A 134 -5.95 -8.75 -2.33
C ARG A 134 -6.84 -9.00 -1.11
N ALA A 135 -8.06 -8.48 -1.12
CA ALA A 135 -9.06 -8.77 -0.09
C ALA A 135 -9.76 -10.13 -0.26
N GLY A 136 -9.38 -10.93 -1.26
CA GLY A 136 -9.96 -12.26 -1.50
C GLY A 136 -11.36 -12.25 -2.11
N VAL A 137 -11.86 -11.09 -2.55
CA VAL A 137 -13.19 -10.96 -3.17
C VAL A 137 -13.15 -11.51 -4.59
N GLY A 138 -13.88 -12.59 -4.83
CA GLY A 138 -13.89 -13.31 -6.10
C GLY A 138 -12.67 -14.21 -6.32
N GLY A 139 -11.96 -14.59 -5.26
CA GLY A 139 -10.80 -15.46 -5.26
C GLY A 139 -9.52 -14.76 -4.77
N ALA A 140 -8.79 -15.40 -3.86
CA ALA A 140 -7.54 -14.88 -3.33
C ALA A 140 -6.38 -15.09 -4.30
N THR A 141 -5.43 -14.15 -4.30
CA THR A 141 -4.17 -14.34 -5.02
C THR A 141 -3.18 -15.15 -4.17
N MET A 142 -2.18 -15.74 -4.81
CA MET A 142 -1.09 -16.43 -4.11
C MET A 142 -0.47 -15.54 -3.02
N MET A 143 -0.21 -14.26 -3.31
CA MET A 143 0.32 -13.31 -2.33
C MET A 143 -0.62 -13.17 -1.12
N THR A 144 -1.92 -13.00 -1.34
CA THR A 144 -2.90 -12.90 -0.25
C THR A 144 -2.90 -14.17 0.59
N ALA A 145 -2.97 -15.35 -0.06
CA ALA A 145 -2.94 -16.63 0.62
C ALA A 145 -1.65 -16.84 1.44
N GLN A 146 -0.49 -16.45 0.88
CA GLN A 146 0.79 -16.54 1.57
C GLN A 146 0.84 -15.71 2.86
N TRP A 147 0.19 -14.54 2.86
CA TRP A 147 0.30 -13.59 3.97
C TRP A 147 -0.89 -13.58 4.93
N ALA A 148 -2.01 -14.21 4.56
CA ALA A 148 -3.23 -14.26 5.38
C ALA A 148 -3.03 -14.73 6.84
N PRO A 149 -2.10 -15.66 7.17
CA PRO A 149 -1.88 -16.01 8.57
C PRO A 149 -1.35 -14.86 9.45
N TRP A 150 -0.71 -13.86 8.87
CA TRP A 150 -0.09 -12.74 9.60
C TRP A 150 -0.79 -11.41 9.39
N PHE A 151 -1.65 -11.28 8.37
CA PHE A 151 -2.32 -10.03 8.01
C PHE A 151 -3.78 -10.27 7.66
N GLU A 152 -4.60 -9.27 7.95
CA GLU A 152 -5.98 -9.16 7.47
C GLU A 152 -6.03 -8.17 6.32
N PHE A 153 -6.73 -8.54 5.25
CA PHE A 153 -6.91 -7.70 4.08
C PHE A 153 -8.40 -7.36 3.95
N THR A 154 -8.74 -6.08 4.02
CA THR A 154 -10.12 -5.62 3.94
C THR A 154 -10.31 -4.65 2.78
N LEU A 155 -11.28 -4.94 1.91
CA LEU A 155 -11.72 -4.04 0.86
C LEU A 155 -12.81 -3.11 1.43
N HIS A 156 -12.56 -1.79 1.42
CA HIS A 156 -13.53 -0.81 1.94
C HIS A 156 -14.48 -0.30 0.87
N SER A 157 -13.95 0.27 -0.19
CA SER A 157 -14.78 0.89 -1.23
C SER A 157 -14.10 0.94 -2.58
N ARG A 158 -14.92 1.03 -3.62
CA ARG A 158 -14.51 1.35 -4.98
C ARG A 158 -14.41 2.87 -5.13
N VAL A 159 -13.34 3.32 -5.78
CA VAL A 159 -13.06 4.73 -6.05
C VAL A 159 -13.13 4.95 -7.56
N PRO A 160 -14.11 5.73 -8.07
CA PRO A 160 -14.25 5.90 -9.50
C PRO A 160 -13.07 6.64 -10.11
N ALA A 161 -12.73 6.32 -11.36
CA ALA A 161 -11.60 6.94 -12.08
C ALA A 161 -11.68 8.48 -12.16
N ARG A 162 -12.88 9.06 -12.09
CA ARG A 162 -13.07 10.52 -12.04
C ARG A 162 -12.57 11.18 -10.75
N ALA A 163 -12.27 10.39 -9.73
CA ALA A 163 -11.70 10.88 -8.46
C ALA A 163 -10.20 11.27 -8.59
N PHE A 164 -9.62 11.10 -9.77
CA PHE A 164 -8.19 11.33 -10.02
C PHE A 164 -7.97 12.31 -11.18
N THR A 165 -6.82 13.00 -11.13
CA THR A 165 -6.32 13.86 -12.21
C THR A 165 -4.82 13.58 -12.44
N PRO A 166 -4.38 13.21 -13.67
CA PRO A 166 -5.23 12.85 -14.79
C PRO A 166 -6.07 11.61 -14.47
N ARG A 167 -7.21 11.46 -15.18
CA ARG A 167 -8.12 10.33 -14.99
C ARG A 167 -7.47 9.03 -15.49
N PRO A 168 -7.32 7.99 -14.66
CA PRO A 168 -6.82 6.68 -15.09
C PRO A 168 -7.85 5.93 -15.94
N GLY A 169 -7.38 4.89 -16.65
CA GLY A 169 -8.26 4.02 -17.45
C GLY A 169 -9.12 3.05 -16.63
N VAL A 170 -8.86 2.93 -15.32
CA VAL A 170 -9.55 2.00 -14.40
C VAL A 170 -9.85 2.67 -13.07
N ASP A 171 -10.88 2.17 -12.38
CA ASP A 171 -11.20 2.64 -11.04
C ASP A 171 -10.17 2.20 -10.01
N GLY A 172 -10.11 2.92 -8.89
CA GLY A 172 -9.36 2.57 -7.71
C GLY A 172 -10.17 1.75 -6.69
N GLY A 173 -9.50 1.30 -5.65
CA GLY A 173 -10.10 0.67 -4.48
C GLY A 173 -9.29 0.94 -3.22
N ILE A 174 -9.97 1.24 -2.12
CA ILE A 174 -9.35 1.40 -0.82
C ILE A 174 -9.20 0.02 -0.19
N LEU A 175 -7.95 -0.36 0.06
CA LEU A 175 -7.55 -1.61 0.72
C LEU A 175 -6.88 -1.27 2.05
N THR A 176 -7.32 -1.90 3.14
CA THR A 176 -6.55 -1.91 4.38
C THR A 176 -5.92 -3.26 4.60
N ILE A 177 -4.72 -3.23 5.17
CA ILE A 177 -3.98 -4.41 5.60
C ILE A 177 -3.64 -4.18 7.05
N HIS A 178 -4.18 -5.02 7.92
CA HIS A 178 -3.91 -4.97 9.35
C HIS A 178 -2.97 -6.10 9.75
N ARG A 179 -1.93 -5.80 10.52
CA ARG A 179 -1.05 -6.82 11.09
C ARG A 179 -1.73 -7.47 12.29
N ARG A 180 -1.95 -8.79 12.23
CA ARG A 180 -2.57 -9.52 13.34
C ARG A 180 -1.71 -9.42 14.59
N GLU A 181 -2.31 -9.02 15.72
CA GLU A 181 -1.67 -9.11 17.03
C GLU A 181 -1.33 -10.56 17.40
N HIS A 182 -2.27 -11.46 17.06
CA HIS A 182 -2.12 -12.90 17.23
C HIS A 182 -2.11 -13.59 15.87
N PRO A 183 -0.93 -13.81 15.26
CA PRO A 183 -0.83 -14.51 14.00
C PRO A 183 -1.37 -15.92 14.07
N LEU A 184 -2.05 -16.38 13.02
CA LEU A 184 -2.58 -17.76 12.94
C LEU A 184 -1.48 -18.82 12.86
N LEU A 185 -0.28 -18.43 12.45
CA LEU A 185 0.92 -19.26 12.38
C LEU A 185 2.12 -18.51 12.96
N SER A 186 3.00 -19.25 13.67
CA SER A 186 4.27 -18.69 14.15
C SER A 186 5.06 -18.05 12.98
N PRO A 187 5.70 -16.89 13.18
CA PRO A 187 6.60 -16.28 12.20
C PRO A 187 7.71 -17.21 11.71
N THR A 188 8.15 -18.16 12.54
CA THR A 188 9.16 -19.17 12.19
C THR A 188 8.68 -20.14 11.10
N ARG A 189 7.36 -20.34 10.97
CA ARG A 189 6.73 -21.19 9.96
C ARG A 189 6.52 -20.52 8.62
N ARG A 190 6.79 -19.21 8.50
CA ARG A 190 6.48 -18.43 7.30
C ARG A 190 7.07 -19.01 6.03
N ARG A 191 8.36 -19.38 6.04
CA ARG A 191 9.03 -19.94 4.87
C ARG A 191 8.38 -21.25 4.40
N GLN A 192 8.06 -22.15 5.34
CA GLN A 192 7.40 -23.42 5.02
C GLN A 192 5.99 -23.20 4.45
N PHE A 193 5.21 -22.30 5.08
CA PHE A 193 3.87 -21.98 4.64
C PHE A 193 3.85 -21.33 3.25
N HIS A 194 4.75 -20.37 2.99
CA HIS A 194 4.89 -19.76 1.66
C HIS A 194 5.23 -20.80 0.59
N ALA A 195 6.12 -21.75 0.88
CA ALA A 195 6.47 -22.83 -0.04
C ALA A 195 5.27 -23.75 -0.31
N LEU A 196 4.48 -24.08 0.72
CA LEU A 196 3.23 -24.84 0.57
C LEU A 196 2.23 -24.11 -0.33
N VAL A 197 1.93 -22.84 -0.03
CA VAL A 197 1.02 -22.03 -0.85
C VAL A 197 1.52 -21.91 -2.29
N HIS A 198 2.82 -21.69 -2.49
CA HIS A 198 3.39 -21.66 -3.84
C HIS A 198 3.12 -22.95 -4.60
N ARG A 199 3.36 -24.12 -4.00
CA ARG A 199 3.06 -25.42 -4.62
C ARG A 199 1.58 -25.60 -4.95
N VAL A 200 0.69 -25.14 -4.05
CA VAL A 200 -0.76 -25.18 -4.27
C VAL A 200 -1.18 -24.35 -5.48
N TYR A 201 -0.57 -23.18 -5.68
CA TYR A 201 -0.93 -22.28 -6.78
C TYR A 201 -0.25 -22.60 -8.12
N THR A 202 0.89 -23.32 -8.09
CA THR A 202 1.69 -23.60 -9.30
C THR A 202 1.82 -25.10 -9.62
N GLY A 203 1.47 -25.96 -8.66
CA GLY A 203 1.58 -27.42 -8.81
C GLY A 203 0.57 -28.01 -9.78
N PRO A 204 0.91 -29.14 -10.44
CA PRO A 204 -0.02 -29.87 -11.29
C PRO A 204 -1.09 -30.57 -10.45
N GLY A 205 -2.36 -30.42 -10.82
CA GLY A 205 -3.48 -31.08 -10.17
C GLY A 205 -4.81 -30.33 -10.38
N ARG A 206 -5.91 -31.07 -10.28
CA ARG A 206 -7.27 -30.53 -10.35
C ARG A 206 -7.86 -30.42 -8.94
N GLY A 207 -7.56 -29.28 -8.29
CA GLY A 207 -8.08 -28.98 -6.94
C GLY A 207 -7.10 -29.25 -5.81
N LEU A 208 -7.39 -28.61 -4.67
CA LEU A 208 -6.51 -28.54 -3.49
C LEU A 208 -6.16 -29.92 -2.92
N ALA A 209 -7.15 -30.83 -2.81
CA ALA A 209 -6.94 -32.18 -2.26
C ALA A 209 -5.91 -32.97 -3.04
N GLN A 210 -5.98 -32.94 -4.38
CA GLN A 210 -5.03 -33.67 -5.24
C GLN A 210 -3.62 -33.05 -5.17
N ILE A 211 -3.51 -31.73 -5.07
CA ILE A 211 -2.23 -31.03 -4.95
C ILE A 211 -1.60 -31.36 -3.59
N LEU A 212 -2.36 -31.32 -2.52
CA LEU A 212 -1.87 -31.63 -1.16
C LEU A 212 -1.42 -33.09 -1.02
N ALA A 213 -2.16 -34.04 -1.58
CA ALA A 213 -1.79 -35.46 -1.54
C ALA A 213 -0.45 -35.78 -2.25
N ARG A 214 0.02 -34.89 -3.14
CA ARG A 214 1.32 -35.01 -3.82
C ARG A 214 2.45 -34.25 -3.11
N THR A 215 2.15 -33.58 -2.00
CA THR A 215 3.10 -32.75 -1.27
C THR A 215 3.49 -33.35 0.09
N THR A 216 2.84 -34.41 0.50
CA THR A 216 3.21 -35.30 1.60
C THR A 216 4.05 -36.46 1.11
#